data_e631a66eb00c19c80e28c02ed41693db
#
_entry.id   e631a66eb00c19c80e28c02ed41693db
#
_cell.length_a   1.000
_cell.length_b   1.000
_cell.length_c   1.000
_cell.angle_alpha   90.00
_cell.angle_beta   90.00
_cell.angle_gamma   90.00
#
_symmetry.space_group_name_H-M   'P 1'
#
loop_
_entity.id
_entity.type
_entity.pdbx_description
1 polymer ?
#
loop_
_entity_poly.entity_id
_entity_poly.type
_entity_poly.pdbx_seq_one_letter_code
_entity_poly.pdbx_strand_id
1 'polypeptide(L)'
;MAATKTQDRTDEESVTAPRRRKRGIIATTVGVFGELLITAGVVLGLFVVYSLWWTNVVADREAGKQGDAVRDRWAGGPGALDTKDGVGFLHVPAMKNGEVLVRKGTEDSILNKGVAGYYTDPVKSALPSDDKGNFTLAAHRDGHGAKFHNIDKIKKGDPIVFETKDSWYVYKTFAILPETSKYNVEVLDAVPKESGAEKPGRYITLTTCTPVYTSDYRYIVWGELDRVEKVDNQRTPPAELG
;
A
#
# COMPACT_ATOMS: atom_id res chain seq x y z
N MET A 1 41.07 -96.13 34.05
CA MET A 1 39.97 -95.20 34.31
C MET A 1 40.43 -93.79 33.93
N ALA A 2 40.03 -93.33 32.78
CA ALA A 2 40.47 -92.04 32.26
C ALA A 2 39.37 -91.04 32.48
N ALA A 3 39.65 -89.92 33.14
CA ALA A 3 38.74 -88.84 33.33
C ALA A 3 38.95 -87.79 32.23
N THR A 4 37.95 -87.65 31.39
CA THR A 4 37.93 -86.62 30.32
C THR A 4 37.57 -85.26 30.90
N LYS A 5 38.44 -84.31 30.71
CA LYS A 5 38.28 -82.87 31.16
C LYS A 5 37.67 -82.10 29.99
N THR A 6 36.41 -81.77 30.10
CA THR A 6 35.69 -80.90 29.14
C THR A 6 36.10 -79.47 29.36
N GLN A 7 36.64 -78.81 28.35
CA GLN A 7 37.08 -77.40 28.36
C GLN A 7 35.93 -76.54 27.78
N ASP A 8 35.31 -75.86 28.65
CA ASP A 8 34.26 -74.84 28.32
C ASP A 8 34.90 -73.60 27.74
N ARG A 9 34.62 -73.30 26.48
CA ARG A 9 35.15 -72.17 25.73
C ARG A 9 34.08 -71.12 25.68
N THR A 10 34.09 -70.18 26.61
CA THR A 10 33.22 -69.00 26.55
C THR A 10 33.78 -68.02 25.52
N ASP A 11 33.09 -67.88 24.37
CA ASP A 11 33.34 -66.84 23.37
C ASP A 11 32.87 -65.52 23.90
N GLU A 12 33.79 -64.71 24.37
CA GLU A 12 33.52 -63.27 24.65
C GLU A 12 33.37 -62.51 23.32
N GLU A 13 32.15 -62.22 22.98
CA GLU A 13 31.78 -61.35 21.86
C GLU A 13 32.16 -59.91 22.23
N SER A 14 33.32 -59.45 21.74
CA SER A 14 33.78 -58.08 21.96
C SER A 14 32.94 -57.08 21.16
N VAL A 15 31.98 -56.45 21.82
CA VAL A 15 31.22 -55.35 21.28
C VAL A 15 32.14 -54.13 21.10
N THR A 16 32.64 -53.97 19.89
CA THR A 16 33.44 -52.76 19.53
C THR A 16 32.53 -51.55 19.47
N ALA A 17 32.67 -50.64 20.44
CA ALA A 17 32.00 -49.37 20.45
C ALA A 17 32.35 -48.55 19.19
N PRO A 18 31.36 -47.87 18.56
CA PRO A 18 31.60 -47.12 17.33
C PRO A 18 32.58 -45.98 17.57
N ARG A 19 33.74 -46.04 16.89
CA ARG A 19 34.75 -44.97 16.89
C ARG A 19 34.11 -43.66 16.43
N ARG A 20 33.90 -42.68 17.32
CA ARG A 20 33.53 -41.29 16.98
C ARG A 20 34.62 -40.72 16.09
N ARG A 21 34.31 -40.64 14.77
CA ARG A 21 35.15 -39.94 13.79
C ARG A 21 35.31 -38.49 14.25
N LYS A 22 36.51 -38.06 14.65
CA LYS A 22 36.82 -36.66 14.90
C LYS A 22 36.61 -35.89 13.58
N ARG A 23 35.58 -35.02 13.52
CA ARG A 23 35.39 -34.11 12.38
C ARG A 23 36.65 -33.29 12.25
N GLY A 24 37.29 -33.27 11.08
CA GLY A 24 38.47 -32.45 10.83
C GLY A 24 38.13 -30.97 11.00
N ILE A 25 39.09 -30.16 11.39
CA ILE A 25 38.96 -28.72 11.65
C ILE A 25 38.26 -28.04 10.45
N ILE A 26 38.61 -28.42 9.22
CA ILE A 26 38.01 -27.90 7.98
C ILE A 26 36.50 -28.20 7.92
N ALA A 27 36.06 -29.41 8.25
CA ALA A 27 34.64 -29.76 8.22
C ALA A 27 33.83 -29.01 9.29
N THR A 28 34.45 -28.71 10.46
CA THR A 28 33.83 -27.89 11.50
C THR A 28 33.71 -26.43 11.06
N THR A 29 34.79 -25.88 10.47
CA THR A 29 34.78 -24.48 9.98
C THR A 29 33.76 -24.28 8.86
N VAL A 30 33.67 -25.19 7.88
CA VAL A 30 32.67 -25.14 6.81
C VAL A 30 31.26 -25.27 7.39
N GLY A 31 31.07 -26.14 8.39
CA GLY A 31 29.77 -26.30 9.06
C GLY A 31 29.33 -25.01 9.76
N VAL A 32 30.22 -24.39 10.55
CA VAL A 32 29.91 -23.12 11.25
C VAL A 32 29.64 -21.99 10.27
N PHE A 33 30.42 -21.89 9.18
CA PHE A 33 30.18 -20.86 8.15
C PHE A 33 28.85 -21.10 7.42
N GLY A 34 28.51 -22.34 7.12
CA GLY A 34 27.20 -22.68 6.53
C GLY A 34 26.02 -22.35 7.45
N GLU A 35 26.16 -22.63 8.75
CA GLU A 35 25.13 -22.28 9.76
C GLU A 35 24.95 -20.77 9.90
N LEU A 36 26.05 -20.00 9.90
CA LEU A 36 25.98 -18.54 9.92
C LEU A 36 25.29 -17.97 8.67
N LEU A 37 25.56 -18.52 7.48
CA LEU A 37 24.91 -18.10 6.24
C LEU A 37 23.40 -18.42 6.26
N ILE A 38 23.01 -19.60 6.75
CA ILE A 38 21.60 -19.97 6.88
C ILE A 38 20.93 -19.01 7.87
N THR A 39 21.54 -18.78 9.02
CA THR A 39 21.01 -17.85 10.03
C THR A 39 20.83 -16.44 9.45
N ALA A 40 21.85 -15.92 8.75
CA ALA A 40 21.77 -14.62 8.08
C ALA A 40 20.67 -14.60 7.04
N GLY A 41 20.52 -15.66 6.24
CA GLY A 41 19.44 -15.79 5.26
C GLY A 41 18.04 -15.79 5.89
N VAL A 42 17.86 -16.51 6.98
CA VAL A 42 16.59 -16.51 7.74
C VAL A 42 16.28 -15.12 8.31
N VAL A 43 17.28 -14.47 8.93
CA VAL A 43 17.10 -13.11 9.49
C VAL A 43 16.74 -12.10 8.40
N LEU A 44 17.42 -12.15 7.25
CA LEU A 44 17.10 -11.30 6.10
C LEU A 44 15.69 -11.58 5.55
N GLY A 45 15.31 -12.85 5.43
CA GLY A 45 13.97 -13.25 4.99
C GLY A 45 12.89 -12.73 5.95
N LEU A 46 13.07 -12.89 7.25
CA LEU A 46 12.17 -12.35 8.28
C LEU A 46 12.12 -10.82 8.25
N PHE A 47 13.24 -10.16 8.02
CA PHE A 47 13.30 -8.70 7.88
C PHE A 47 12.51 -8.21 6.67
N VAL A 48 12.61 -8.89 5.52
CA VAL A 48 11.84 -8.56 4.32
C VAL A 48 10.34 -8.73 4.58
N VAL A 49 9.93 -9.86 5.16
CA VAL A 49 8.52 -10.09 5.53
C VAL A 49 8.02 -9.02 6.50
N TYR A 50 8.79 -8.71 7.52
CA TYR A 50 8.48 -7.65 8.48
C TYR A 50 8.33 -6.29 7.77
N SER A 51 9.28 -5.92 6.91
CA SER A 51 9.27 -4.62 6.23
C SER A 51 8.08 -4.46 5.28
N LEU A 52 7.71 -5.51 4.55
CA LEU A 52 6.62 -5.46 3.57
C LEU A 52 5.23 -5.60 4.22
N TRP A 53 5.12 -6.39 5.27
CA TRP A 53 3.82 -6.68 5.88
C TRP A 53 3.52 -5.77 7.08
N TRP A 54 4.46 -5.61 8.01
CA TRP A 54 4.23 -4.85 9.24
C TRP A 54 4.03 -3.36 8.99
N THR A 55 4.77 -2.78 8.05
CA THR A 55 4.59 -1.37 7.67
C THR A 55 3.19 -1.10 7.14
N ASN A 56 2.63 -2.03 6.36
CA ASN A 56 1.25 -1.91 5.87
C ASN A 56 0.23 -2.00 7.02
N VAL A 57 0.39 -2.97 7.92
CA VAL A 57 -0.50 -3.14 9.09
C VAL A 57 -0.49 -1.90 9.99
N VAL A 58 0.67 -1.32 10.24
CA VAL A 58 0.78 -0.11 11.07
C VAL A 58 0.15 1.09 10.37
N ALA A 59 0.43 1.28 9.08
CA ALA A 59 -0.14 2.37 8.30
C ALA A 59 -1.67 2.26 8.19
N ASP A 60 -2.21 1.07 7.96
CA ASP A 60 -3.66 0.84 7.90
C ASP A 60 -4.36 1.12 9.24
N ARG A 61 -3.75 0.73 10.35
CA ARG A 61 -4.27 1.07 11.70
C ARG A 61 -4.25 2.57 11.96
N GLU A 62 -3.19 3.25 11.56
CA GLU A 62 -3.07 4.70 11.73
C GLU A 62 -4.08 5.43 10.86
N ALA A 63 -4.21 5.03 9.58
CA ALA A 63 -5.23 5.57 8.67
C ALA A 63 -6.65 5.35 9.20
N GLY A 64 -6.95 4.15 9.73
CA GLY A 64 -8.24 3.85 10.36
C GLY A 64 -8.55 4.79 11.51
N LYS A 65 -7.64 4.95 12.49
CA LYS A 65 -7.83 5.87 13.63
C LYS A 65 -8.07 7.32 13.18
N GLN A 66 -7.33 7.77 12.15
CA GLN A 66 -7.51 9.12 11.62
C GLN A 66 -8.85 9.25 10.88
N GLY A 67 -9.26 8.23 10.14
CA GLY A 67 -10.56 8.17 9.48
C GLY A 67 -11.72 8.23 10.49
N ASP A 68 -11.66 7.42 11.53
CA ASP A 68 -12.66 7.42 12.63
C ASP A 68 -12.76 8.82 13.26
N ALA A 69 -11.65 9.46 13.57
CA ALA A 69 -11.63 10.80 14.12
C ALA A 69 -12.22 11.86 13.17
N VAL A 70 -12.12 11.69 11.86
CA VAL A 70 -12.78 12.54 10.87
C VAL A 70 -14.29 12.30 10.88
N ARG A 71 -14.73 11.03 10.89
CA ARG A 71 -16.15 10.67 10.94
C ARG A 71 -16.83 11.13 12.23
N ASP A 72 -16.17 10.99 13.37
CA ASP A 72 -16.67 11.48 14.67
C ASP A 72 -16.90 12.99 14.66
N ARG A 73 -15.99 13.75 14.05
CA ARG A 73 -16.16 15.21 13.88
C ARG A 73 -17.31 15.55 12.94
N TRP A 74 -17.51 14.77 11.89
CA TRP A 74 -18.65 14.96 11.01
C TRP A 74 -19.96 14.72 11.72
N ALA A 75 -20.03 13.76 12.65
CA ALA A 75 -21.21 13.47 13.47
C ALA A 75 -21.48 14.56 14.50
N GLY A 76 -20.46 15.28 14.99
CA GLY A 76 -20.56 16.29 16.06
C GLY A 76 -21.21 17.63 15.67
N GLY A 77 -21.71 17.81 14.44
CA GLY A 77 -22.42 19.01 13.99
C GLY A 77 -21.61 19.94 13.07
N PRO A 78 -22.14 21.15 12.76
CA PRO A 78 -21.53 22.06 11.80
C PRO A 78 -20.18 22.57 12.32
N GLY A 79 -19.12 22.26 11.59
CA GLY A 79 -17.77 22.75 11.81
C GLY A 79 -17.06 22.81 10.47
N ALA A 80 -16.20 23.80 10.25
CA ALA A 80 -15.32 23.81 9.09
C ALA A 80 -14.47 22.55 9.09
N LEU A 81 -14.34 21.89 7.92
CA LEU A 81 -13.41 20.79 7.75
C LEU A 81 -12.01 21.27 8.16
N ASP A 82 -11.44 20.70 9.22
CA ASP A 82 -10.04 20.93 9.52
C ASP A 82 -9.22 20.17 8.49
N THR A 83 -8.74 20.89 7.47
CA THR A 83 -7.95 20.31 6.38
C THR A 83 -6.64 19.69 6.86
N LYS A 84 -6.24 19.90 8.13
CA LYS A 84 -5.05 19.27 8.72
C LYS A 84 -5.25 17.79 8.98
N ASP A 85 -6.49 17.37 9.29
CA ASP A 85 -6.77 16.00 9.71
C ASP A 85 -7.41 15.13 8.63
N GLY A 86 -7.91 15.74 7.57
CA GLY A 86 -8.51 15.04 6.43
C GLY A 86 -9.63 15.87 5.81
N VAL A 87 -9.72 15.81 4.49
CA VAL A 87 -10.72 16.55 3.72
C VAL A 87 -11.89 15.68 3.29
N GLY A 88 -11.72 14.35 3.35
CA GLY A 88 -12.75 13.38 2.93
C GLY A 88 -12.18 12.02 2.66
N PHE A 89 -12.99 11.17 2.05
CA PHE A 89 -12.64 9.79 1.73
C PHE A 89 -12.76 9.53 0.23
N LEU A 90 -11.75 8.90 -0.33
CA LEU A 90 -11.73 8.45 -1.72
C LEU A 90 -12.17 6.99 -1.76
N HIS A 91 -13.11 6.68 -2.65
CA HIS A 91 -13.61 5.34 -2.94
C HIS A 91 -13.40 5.05 -4.42
N VAL A 92 -12.66 3.99 -4.73
CA VAL A 92 -12.42 3.54 -6.10
C VAL A 92 -12.68 2.03 -6.18
N PRO A 93 -13.91 1.60 -6.51
CA PRO A 93 -14.31 0.19 -6.48
C PRO A 93 -13.38 -0.75 -7.26
N ALA A 94 -12.86 -0.29 -8.40
CA ALA A 94 -11.92 -1.06 -9.23
C ALA A 94 -10.63 -1.43 -8.49
N MET A 95 -10.18 -0.62 -7.53
CA MET A 95 -8.97 -0.90 -6.75
C MET A 95 -9.18 -1.88 -5.60
N LYS A 96 -10.44 -2.12 -5.17
CA LYS A 96 -10.78 -3.02 -4.05
C LYS A 96 -10.02 -2.73 -2.75
N ASN A 97 -9.74 -1.48 -2.48
CA ASN A 97 -8.94 -1.02 -1.33
C ASN A 97 -9.78 -0.36 -0.23
N GLY A 98 -11.11 -0.44 -0.33
CA GLY A 98 -12.03 0.20 0.60
C GLY A 98 -12.00 1.73 0.50
N GLU A 99 -12.30 2.39 1.60
CA GLU A 99 -12.19 3.85 1.70
C GLU A 99 -10.75 4.29 1.99
N VAL A 100 -10.33 5.38 1.41
CA VAL A 100 -9.00 5.96 1.59
C VAL A 100 -9.14 7.38 2.10
N LEU A 101 -8.70 7.63 3.34
CA LEU A 101 -8.67 8.99 3.89
C LEU A 101 -7.75 9.86 3.03
N VAL A 102 -8.22 11.07 2.70
CA VAL A 102 -7.45 12.07 1.94
C VAL A 102 -7.07 13.24 2.83
N ARG A 103 -5.79 13.58 2.85
CA ARG A 103 -5.22 14.67 3.64
C ARG A 103 -4.53 15.70 2.77
N LYS A 104 -4.22 16.84 3.36
CA LYS A 104 -3.43 17.89 2.73
C LYS A 104 -1.95 17.49 2.71
N GLY A 105 -1.29 17.65 1.55
CA GLY A 105 0.14 17.41 1.36
C GLY A 105 0.44 16.02 0.82
N THR A 106 1.56 15.92 0.11
CA THR A 106 2.04 14.68 -0.51
C THR A 106 3.42 14.27 -0.01
N GLU A 107 3.86 14.88 1.10
CA GLU A 107 5.12 14.56 1.75
C GLU A 107 5.07 13.16 2.39
N ASP A 108 6.22 12.49 2.49
CA ASP A 108 6.35 11.17 3.10
C ASP A 108 5.76 11.11 4.51
N SER A 109 5.88 12.19 5.29
CA SER A 109 5.31 12.32 6.64
C SER A 109 3.77 12.19 6.67
N ILE A 110 3.11 12.44 5.55
CA ILE A 110 1.67 12.30 5.35
C ILE A 110 1.36 10.93 4.73
N LEU A 111 1.95 10.63 3.55
CA LEU A 111 1.61 9.42 2.79
C LEU A 111 1.98 8.13 3.54
N ASN A 112 3.05 8.13 4.34
CA ASN A 112 3.49 6.97 5.14
C ASN A 112 2.47 6.56 6.24
N LYS A 113 1.44 7.39 6.48
CA LYS A 113 0.33 7.07 7.40
C LYS A 113 -0.79 6.23 6.76
N GLY A 114 -0.58 5.72 5.54
CA GLY A 114 -1.57 4.91 4.84
C GLY A 114 -2.76 5.70 4.31
N VAL A 115 -2.54 6.95 3.93
CA VAL A 115 -3.55 7.86 3.38
C VAL A 115 -3.20 8.29 1.97
N ALA A 116 -4.13 8.89 1.25
CA ALA A 116 -3.84 9.68 0.07
C ALA A 116 -3.63 11.15 0.45
N GLY A 117 -2.80 11.84 -0.31
CA GLY A 117 -2.55 13.25 -0.13
C GLY A 117 -2.95 14.07 -1.35
N TYR A 118 -3.52 15.26 -1.17
CA TYR A 118 -3.70 16.17 -2.30
C TYR A 118 -2.53 17.14 -2.41
N TYR A 119 -2.14 17.42 -3.65
CA TYR A 119 -0.99 18.27 -3.93
C TYR A 119 -1.19 19.72 -3.48
N THR A 120 -0.15 20.26 -2.86
CA THR A 120 -0.03 21.69 -2.54
C THR A 120 1.18 22.32 -3.20
N ASP A 121 2.12 21.48 -3.63
CA ASP A 121 3.35 21.78 -4.34
C ASP A 121 3.71 20.54 -5.22
N PRO A 122 4.24 20.68 -6.44
CA PRO A 122 4.53 21.92 -7.20
C PRO A 122 3.27 22.57 -7.81
N VAL A 123 2.13 21.89 -7.79
CA VAL A 123 0.86 22.40 -8.30
C VAL A 123 -0.13 22.52 -7.14
N LYS A 124 -0.83 23.64 -7.06
CA LYS A 124 -1.91 23.77 -6.10
C LYS A 124 -3.15 23.07 -6.63
N SER A 125 -3.48 21.92 -6.02
CA SER A 125 -4.70 21.18 -6.30
C SER A 125 -5.95 22.03 -6.09
N ALA A 126 -6.91 21.96 -6.99
CA ALA A 126 -8.27 22.38 -6.70
C ALA A 126 -8.90 21.43 -5.65
N LEU A 127 -9.94 21.87 -4.98
CA LEU A 127 -10.77 21.02 -4.13
C LEU A 127 -12.00 20.53 -4.91
N PRO A 128 -12.62 19.42 -4.54
CA PRO A 128 -13.83 18.91 -5.20
C PRO A 128 -14.99 19.92 -5.21
N SER A 129 -15.02 20.84 -4.23
CA SER A 129 -16.03 21.89 -4.12
C SER A 129 -15.81 23.09 -5.07
N ASP A 130 -14.63 23.21 -5.67
CA ASP A 130 -14.33 24.33 -6.55
C ASP A 130 -15.09 24.19 -7.86
N ASP A 131 -15.44 25.33 -8.50
CA ASP A 131 -16.23 25.36 -9.73
C ASP A 131 -15.51 24.73 -10.92
N LYS A 132 -14.17 24.75 -10.90
CA LYS A 132 -13.29 24.19 -11.92
C LYS A 132 -11.89 23.93 -11.37
N GLY A 133 -11.16 23.07 -12.05
CA GLY A 133 -9.77 22.71 -11.73
C GLY A 133 -9.60 21.21 -11.64
N ASN A 134 -8.45 20.79 -11.14
CA ASN A 134 -8.07 19.40 -11.03
C ASN A 134 -7.76 19.07 -9.56
N PHE A 135 -8.54 18.17 -8.98
CA PHE A 135 -8.28 17.63 -7.65
C PHE A 135 -7.23 16.53 -7.76
N THR A 136 -6.00 16.84 -7.42
CA THR A 136 -4.85 15.98 -7.69
C THR A 136 -4.40 15.25 -6.44
N LEU A 137 -4.36 13.92 -6.50
CA LEU A 137 -4.10 13.01 -5.39
C LEU A 137 -2.89 12.13 -5.65
N ALA A 138 -2.09 11.90 -4.61
CA ALA A 138 -1.04 10.90 -4.59
C ALA A 138 -1.24 9.92 -3.43
N ALA A 139 -0.85 8.66 -3.63
CA ALA A 139 -0.70 7.68 -2.57
C ALA A 139 0.37 6.65 -2.94
N HIS A 140 0.90 5.95 -1.95
CA HIS A 140 1.85 4.89 -2.19
C HIS A 140 1.26 3.74 -3.00
N ARG A 141 2.06 3.19 -3.92
CA ARG A 141 1.75 1.94 -4.62
C ARG A 141 2.20 0.71 -3.84
N ASP A 142 3.26 0.87 -3.04
CA ASP A 142 3.91 -0.19 -2.27
C ASP A 142 4.24 0.30 -0.86
N GLY A 143 4.17 -0.58 0.13
CA GLY A 143 4.42 -0.23 1.53
C GLY A 143 3.42 0.78 2.09
N HIS A 144 3.52 1.08 3.36
CA HIS A 144 2.74 2.11 4.03
C HIS A 144 1.23 2.10 3.73
N GLY A 145 0.63 0.89 3.68
CA GLY A 145 -0.79 0.69 3.35
C GLY A 145 -1.11 0.67 1.86
N ALA A 146 -0.15 1.00 0.97
CA ALA A 146 -0.20 0.82 -0.48
C ALA A 146 -1.56 1.17 -1.12
N LYS A 147 -2.12 2.33 -0.75
CA LYS A 147 -3.52 2.69 -1.09
C LYS A 147 -3.80 2.74 -2.59
N PHE A 148 -2.78 2.96 -3.43
CA PHE A 148 -2.93 2.94 -4.89
C PHE A 148 -2.25 1.72 -5.54
N HIS A 149 -2.10 0.62 -4.79
CA HIS A 149 -1.47 -0.61 -5.31
C HIS A 149 -2.14 -1.10 -6.60
N ASN A 150 -3.46 -1.16 -6.60
CA ASN A 150 -4.27 -1.67 -7.71
C ASN A 150 -4.75 -0.60 -8.69
N ILE A 151 -4.06 0.54 -8.81
CA ILE A 151 -4.46 1.63 -9.72
C ILE A 151 -4.55 1.15 -11.19
N ASP A 152 -3.75 0.15 -11.56
CA ASP A 152 -3.75 -0.49 -12.88
C ASP A 152 -5.02 -1.30 -13.19
N LYS A 153 -5.88 -1.55 -12.22
CA LYS A 153 -7.19 -2.21 -12.41
C LYS A 153 -8.27 -1.25 -12.86
N ILE A 154 -8.05 0.06 -12.71
CA ILE A 154 -9.00 1.08 -13.16
C ILE A 154 -9.05 1.08 -14.69
N LYS A 155 -10.26 1.20 -15.26
CA LYS A 155 -10.53 1.29 -16.69
C LYS A 155 -11.28 2.58 -17.01
N LYS A 156 -11.24 2.98 -18.27
CA LYS A 156 -12.11 4.07 -18.75
C LYS A 156 -13.57 3.71 -18.49
N GLY A 157 -14.29 4.67 -17.94
CA GLY A 157 -15.69 4.51 -17.52
C GLY A 157 -15.87 4.13 -16.04
N ASP A 158 -14.84 3.64 -15.36
CA ASP A 158 -14.94 3.28 -13.95
C ASP A 158 -15.15 4.52 -13.07
N PRO A 159 -15.94 4.39 -11.99
CA PRO A 159 -16.20 5.49 -11.08
C PRO A 159 -15.02 5.72 -10.12
N ILE A 160 -14.82 7.00 -9.82
CA ILE A 160 -14.00 7.49 -8.71
C ILE A 160 -14.93 8.36 -7.88
N VAL A 161 -15.18 7.99 -6.63
CA VAL A 161 -16.09 8.71 -5.76
C VAL A 161 -15.33 9.36 -4.64
N PHE A 162 -15.56 10.64 -4.41
CA PHE A 162 -14.98 11.38 -3.31
C PHE A 162 -16.07 11.82 -2.34
N GLU A 163 -15.96 11.37 -1.10
CA GLU A 163 -16.89 11.66 -0.02
C GLU A 163 -16.38 12.80 0.84
N THR A 164 -17.23 13.81 1.06
CA THR A 164 -17.02 14.85 2.05
C THR A 164 -18.09 14.78 3.14
N LYS A 165 -18.06 15.70 4.08
CA LYS A 165 -19.12 15.82 5.10
C LYS A 165 -20.51 15.96 4.49
N ASP A 166 -20.63 16.79 3.45
CA ASP A 166 -21.94 17.26 2.97
C ASP A 166 -22.24 16.79 1.53
N SER A 167 -21.30 16.20 0.82
CA SER A 167 -21.44 15.88 -0.60
C SER A 167 -20.63 14.66 -1.02
N TRP A 168 -21.19 13.92 -1.94
CA TRP A 168 -20.54 12.91 -2.76
C TRP A 168 -20.20 13.53 -4.12
N TYR A 169 -18.96 13.44 -4.55
CA TYR A 169 -18.49 13.88 -5.86
C TYR A 169 -18.20 12.61 -6.67
N VAL A 170 -19.02 12.34 -7.68
CA VAL A 170 -18.89 11.17 -8.53
C VAL A 170 -18.18 11.58 -9.81
N TYR A 171 -16.99 11.06 -10.00
CA TYR A 171 -16.18 11.25 -11.21
C TYR A 171 -16.22 9.98 -12.06
N LYS A 172 -16.05 10.14 -13.36
CA LYS A 172 -15.94 9.04 -14.32
C LYS A 172 -14.56 9.06 -14.95
N THR A 173 -13.83 7.95 -14.86
CA THR A 173 -12.52 7.82 -15.48
C THR A 173 -12.61 7.99 -16.99
N PHE A 174 -11.87 8.93 -17.57
CA PHE A 174 -11.88 9.17 -19.03
C PHE A 174 -10.53 8.94 -19.69
N ALA A 175 -9.42 9.05 -18.96
CA ALA A 175 -8.07 8.83 -19.48
C ALA A 175 -7.15 8.14 -18.46
N ILE A 176 -6.19 7.38 -18.98
CA ILE A 176 -5.19 6.65 -18.20
C ILE A 176 -3.86 6.75 -18.93
N LEU A 177 -2.79 7.08 -18.20
CA LEU A 177 -1.40 7.07 -18.67
C LEU A 177 -0.61 6.10 -17.79
N PRO A 178 -0.32 4.89 -18.27
CA PRO A 178 0.30 3.83 -17.45
C PRO A 178 1.72 4.15 -17.00
N GLU A 179 2.42 5.00 -17.75
CA GLU A 179 3.78 5.37 -17.44
C GLU A 179 4.12 6.77 -17.96
N THR A 180 4.66 7.61 -17.09
CA THR A 180 5.24 8.90 -17.43
C THR A 180 6.40 9.22 -16.49
N SER A 181 7.23 10.19 -16.84
CA SER A 181 8.34 10.65 -16.00
C SER A 181 7.83 11.13 -14.63
N LYS A 182 8.55 10.81 -13.56
CA LYS A 182 8.26 11.37 -12.22
C LYS A 182 8.40 12.90 -12.14
N TYR A 183 9.01 13.52 -13.13
CA TYR A 183 9.17 14.97 -13.25
C TYR A 183 8.11 15.61 -14.14
N ASN A 184 7.22 14.83 -14.73
CA ASN A 184 6.11 15.34 -15.53
C ASN A 184 5.00 15.89 -14.61
N VAL A 185 5.07 17.19 -14.32
CA VAL A 185 4.08 17.88 -13.48
C VAL A 185 2.85 18.34 -14.26
N GLU A 186 2.90 18.38 -15.59
CA GLU A 186 1.79 18.80 -16.45
C GLU A 186 0.56 17.89 -16.33
N VAL A 187 0.77 16.63 -15.92
CA VAL A 187 -0.30 15.69 -15.62
C VAL A 187 -1.24 16.17 -14.48
N LEU A 188 -0.76 17.11 -13.65
CA LEU A 188 -1.47 17.68 -12.50
C LEU A 188 -2.14 19.02 -12.81
N ASP A 189 -1.97 19.57 -14.03
CA ASP A 189 -2.50 20.87 -14.40
C ASP A 189 -4.01 20.96 -14.20
N ALA A 190 -4.51 22.17 -13.98
CA ALA A 190 -5.94 22.45 -13.83
C ALA A 190 -6.76 21.98 -15.04
N VAL A 191 -6.16 21.96 -16.23
CA VAL A 191 -6.65 21.31 -17.45
C VAL A 191 -5.57 20.33 -17.88
N PRO A 192 -5.69 19.03 -17.55
CA PRO A 192 -4.62 18.06 -17.80
C PRO A 192 -4.61 17.65 -19.29
N LYS A 193 -3.92 18.43 -20.12
CA LYS A 193 -3.93 18.28 -21.58
C LYS A 193 -3.51 16.89 -22.07
N GLU A 194 -2.56 16.23 -21.40
CA GLU A 194 -2.14 14.87 -21.75
C GLU A 194 -3.26 13.83 -21.61
N SER A 195 -4.31 14.12 -20.85
CA SER A 195 -5.51 13.27 -20.76
C SER A 195 -6.42 13.40 -21.98
N GLY A 196 -6.20 14.41 -22.83
CA GLY A 196 -7.11 14.83 -23.91
C GLY A 196 -8.12 15.90 -23.46
N ALA A 197 -8.01 16.43 -22.25
CA ALA A 197 -8.85 17.55 -21.81
C ALA A 197 -8.42 18.85 -22.51
N GLU A 198 -9.38 19.54 -23.14
CA GLU A 198 -9.10 20.76 -23.92
C GLU A 198 -9.60 22.05 -23.26
N LYS A 199 -10.48 21.92 -22.28
CA LYS A 199 -11.16 23.08 -21.67
C LYS A 199 -11.21 22.96 -20.15
N PRO A 200 -11.39 24.09 -19.42
CA PRO A 200 -11.61 24.05 -17.98
C PRO A 200 -12.84 23.20 -17.63
N GLY A 201 -12.65 22.25 -16.72
CA GLY A 201 -13.67 21.36 -16.20
C GLY A 201 -13.43 21.12 -14.70
N ARG A 202 -14.11 20.13 -14.15
CA ARG A 202 -13.88 19.63 -12.79
C ARG A 202 -13.27 18.24 -12.88
N TYR A 203 -11.97 18.17 -12.72
CA TYR A 203 -11.21 16.95 -12.90
C TYR A 203 -10.72 16.38 -11.58
N ILE A 204 -10.40 15.10 -11.57
CA ILE A 204 -9.64 14.42 -10.52
C ILE A 204 -8.47 13.68 -11.17
N THR A 205 -7.30 13.73 -10.54
CA THR A 205 -6.12 13.00 -10.95
C THR A 205 -5.64 12.11 -9.81
N LEU A 206 -5.48 10.81 -10.07
CA LEU A 206 -4.83 9.88 -9.16
C LEU A 206 -3.43 9.58 -9.69
N THR A 207 -2.41 9.72 -8.83
CA THR A 207 -1.02 9.45 -9.20
C THR A 207 -0.33 8.53 -8.19
N THR A 208 0.50 7.63 -8.69
CA THR A 208 1.32 6.74 -7.87
C THR A 208 2.58 6.32 -8.61
N CYS A 209 3.52 5.67 -7.92
CA CYS A 209 4.73 5.14 -8.51
C CYS A 209 4.45 3.96 -9.45
N THR A 210 5.30 3.75 -10.45
CA THR A 210 5.27 2.60 -11.36
C THR A 210 6.69 2.33 -11.88
N PRO A 211 7.06 1.06 -12.21
CA PRO A 211 6.39 -0.18 -11.84
C PRO A 211 6.26 -0.42 -10.33
N VAL A 212 5.52 -1.46 -9.93
CA VAL A 212 5.41 -1.88 -8.53
C VAL A 212 6.79 -2.14 -7.96
N TYR A 213 7.05 -1.71 -6.72
CA TYR A 213 8.34 -1.75 -6.01
C TYR A 213 9.44 -0.85 -6.58
N THR A 214 9.07 0.13 -7.41
CA THR A 214 9.99 1.17 -7.89
C THR A 214 9.39 2.56 -7.73
N SER A 215 10.22 3.59 -7.90
CA SER A 215 9.79 5.00 -7.92
C SER A 215 10.22 5.72 -9.20
N ASP A 216 10.52 4.98 -10.26
CA ASP A 216 11.17 5.52 -11.46
C ASP A 216 10.21 6.38 -12.28
N TYR A 217 8.96 5.92 -12.41
CA TYR A 217 7.91 6.55 -13.20
C TYR A 217 6.66 6.78 -12.38
N ARG A 218 5.63 7.36 -13.02
CA ARG A 218 4.30 7.59 -12.45
C ARG A 218 3.22 6.96 -13.31
N TYR A 219 2.22 6.38 -12.64
CA TYR A 219 0.97 5.92 -13.23
C TYR A 219 -0.09 6.95 -12.94
N ILE A 220 -0.84 7.39 -13.95
CA ILE A 220 -1.80 8.47 -13.86
C ILE A 220 -3.18 7.99 -14.31
N VAL A 221 -4.20 8.35 -13.55
CA VAL A 221 -5.60 8.16 -13.92
C VAL A 221 -6.33 9.49 -13.79
N TRP A 222 -7.08 9.87 -14.83
CA TRP A 222 -7.89 11.08 -14.83
C TRP A 222 -9.39 10.76 -14.89
N GLY A 223 -10.14 11.42 -14.03
CA GLY A 223 -11.59 11.43 -14.02
C GLY A 223 -12.15 12.83 -14.24
N GLU A 224 -13.31 12.92 -14.88
CA GLU A 224 -14.11 14.14 -15.00
C GLU A 224 -15.35 14.01 -14.13
N LEU A 225 -15.75 15.10 -13.46
CA LEU A 225 -16.91 15.10 -12.59
C LEU A 225 -18.18 14.84 -13.43
N ASP A 226 -18.89 13.78 -13.07
CA ASP A 226 -20.18 13.43 -13.65
C ASP A 226 -21.31 14.16 -12.90
N ARG A 227 -21.32 14.07 -11.58
CA ARG A 227 -22.34 14.68 -10.74
C ARG A 227 -21.91 14.87 -9.30
N VAL A 228 -22.68 15.68 -8.58
CA VAL A 228 -22.55 15.89 -7.12
C VAL A 228 -23.88 15.52 -6.48
N GLU A 229 -23.82 14.67 -5.48
CA GLU A 229 -24.97 14.28 -4.64
C GLU A 229 -24.80 14.82 -3.23
N LYS A 230 -25.88 15.27 -2.59
CA LYS A 230 -25.85 15.66 -1.18
C LYS A 230 -25.84 14.42 -0.30
N VAL A 231 -25.04 14.45 0.75
CA VAL A 231 -25.06 13.42 1.77
C VAL A 231 -26.37 13.54 2.56
N ASP A 232 -27.12 12.46 2.64
CA ASP A 232 -28.31 12.35 3.49
C ASP A 232 -27.95 12.01 4.95
N ASN A 233 -28.95 11.99 5.84
CA ASN A 233 -28.73 11.70 7.27
C ASN A 233 -28.20 10.27 7.53
N GLN A 234 -28.38 9.36 6.59
CA GLN A 234 -27.93 7.95 6.69
C GLN A 234 -26.56 7.75 5.98
N ARG A 235 -26.05 8.81 5.33
CA ARG A 235 -24.86 8.76 4.47
C ARG A 235 -24.95 7.67 3.42
N THR A 236 -26.13 7.54 2.81
CA THR A 236 -26.38 6.57 1.75
C THR A 236 -25.35 6.77 0.62
N PRO A 237 -24.54 5.75 0.31
CA PRO A 237 -23.54 5.88 -0.74
C PRO A 237 -24.19 5.96 -2.13
N PRO A 238 -23.53 6.63 -3.10
CA PRO A 238 -23.94 6.58 -4.50
C PRO A 238 -23.98 5.15 -5.04
N ALA A 239 -24.78 4.92 -6.08
CA ALA A 239 -25.00 3.60 -6.67
C ALA A 239 -23.70 2.90 -7.13
N GLU A 240 -22.65 3.65 -7.42
CA GLU A 240 -21.34 3.16 -7.81
C GLU A 240 -20.59 2.42 -6.67
N LEU A 241 -21.03 2.60 -5.43
CA LEU A 241 -20.44 1.99 -4.24
C LEU A 241 -21.28 0.87 -3.64
N GLY A 242 -22.50 0.63 -4.21
CA GLY A 242 -23.47 -0.38 -3.75
C GLY A 242 -23.32 -1.74 -4.42
#